data_697268edb7ec97e7b2b0afd917daa9d8
#
_entry.id   697268edb7ec97e7b2b0afd917daa9d8
#
_cell.length_a   1.000
_cell.length_b   1.000
_cell.length_c   1.000
_cell.angle_alpha   90.00
_cell.angle_beta   90.00
_cell.angle_gamma   90.00
#
_symmetry.space_group_name_H-M   'P 1'
#
loop_
_entity.id
_entity.type
_entity.pdbx_description
1 polymer ?
#
loop_
_entity_poly.entity_id
_entity_poly.type
_entity_poly.pdbx_seq_one_letter_code
_entity_poly.pdbx_strand_id
1 'polypeptide(L)' 'MITKESRIVVLMGGPSREAEVSRNTGKAILEALTSIGYQAISMEYD' A
#
# COMPACT_ATOMS: atom_id res chain seq x y z
N MET A 1 -17.31 0.29 -7.22
CA MET A 1 -17.33 0.60 -5.78
C MET A 1 -16.37 -0.32 -5.02
N ILE A 2 -15.59 0.24 -4.12
CA ILE A 2 -14.69 -0.56 -3.29
C ILE A 2 -15.45 -1.14 -2.11
N THR A 3 -15.32 -2.45 -1.92
CA THR A 3 -15.93 -3.15 -0.79
C THR A 3 -14.82 -3.87 -0.03
N LYS A 4 -15.15 -4.41 1.14
CA LYS A 4 -14.16 -5.17 1.93
C LYS A 4 -13.72 -6.45 1.23
N GLU A 5 -14.46 -6.90 0.24
CA GLU A 5 -14.08 -8.05 -0.56
C GLU A 5 -13.17 -7.69 -1.72
N SER A 6 -13.08 -6.40 -2.05
CA SER A 6 -12.18 -5.94 -3.11
C SER A 6 -10.74 -6.08 -2.69
N ARG A 7 -9.90 -6.45 -3.65
CA ARG A 7 -8.46 -6.50 -3.41
C ARG A 7 -7.86 -5.15 -3.74
N ILE A 8 -7.08 -4.63 -2.81
CA ILE A 8 -6.43 -3.33 -2.98
C ILE A 8 -4.94 -3.54 -3.07
N VAL A 9 -4.34 -3.00 -4.11
CA VAL A 9 -2.88 -3.05 -4.28
C VAL A 9 -2.31 -1.69 -3.96
N VAL A 10 -1.40 -1.65 -3.00
CA VAL A 10 -0.70 -0.43 -2.63
C VAL A 10 0.66 -0.45 -3.31
N LEU A 11 0.82 0.39 -4.32
CA LEU A 11 2.09 0.52 -5.02
C LEU A 11 3.05 1.38 -4.22
N MET A 12 4.26 0.91 -4.06
CA MET A 12 5.29 1.63 -3.34
C MET A 12 6.65 1.41 -3.99
N GLY A 13 7.58 2.30 -3.71
CA GLY A 13 8.91 2.22 -4.28
C GLY A 13 9.24 3.45 -5.10
N GLY A 14 10.03 3.25 -6.14
CA GLY A 14 10.50 4.32 -6.99
C GLY A 14 12.01 4.51 -6.86
N PRO A 15 12.58 5.52 -7.53
CA PRO A 15 14.04 5.73 -7.52
C PRO A 15 14.53 6.34 -6.20
N SER A 16 15.61 5.77 -5.71
CA SER A 16 16.41 6.35 -4.62
C SER A 16 15.66 6.86 -3.40
N ARG A 17 15.76 8.16 -3.16
CA ARG A 17 15.19 8.79 -1.95
C ARG A 17 13.69 8.68 -1.87
N GLU A 18 13.04 8.73 -3.02
CA GLU A 18 11.59 8.65 -3.08
C GLU A 18 11.09 7.28 -2.70
N ALA A 19 11.90 6.24 -2.92
CA ALA A 19 11.52 4.88 -2.58
C ALA A 19 11.31 4.72 -1.08
N GLU A 20 12.17 5.31 -0.26
CA GLU A 20 12.06 5.20 1.18
C GLU A 20 10.79 5.87 1.69
N VAL A 21 10.52 7.08 1.21
CA VAL A 21 9.31 7.82 1.58
C VAL A 21 8.07 7.06 1.12
N SER A 22 8.09 6.54 -0.11
CA SER A 22 6.99 5.79 -0.68
C SER A 22 6.69 4.52 0.12
N ARG A 23 7.74 3.80 0.54
CA ARG A 23 7.56 2.59 1.35
C ARG A 23 6.95 2.90 2.71
N ASN A 24 7.40 3.96 3.36
CA ASN A 24 6.88 4.36 4.65
C ASN A 24 5.40 4.76 4.55
N THR A 25 5.06 5.56 3.55
CA THR A 25 3.69 5.97 3.31
C THR A 25 2.81 4.79 2.93
N GLY A 26 3.29 3.95 2.01
CA GLY A 26 2.56 2.78 1.57
C GLY A 26 2.30 1.80 2.70
N LYS A 27 3.28 1.61 3.57
CA LYS A 27 3.12 0.72 4.72
C LYS A 27 2.04 1.24 5.66
N ALA A 28 2.01 2.54 5.91
CA ALA A 28 0.99 3.15 6.77
C ALA A 28 -0.40 2.96 6.17
N ILE A 29 -0.53 3.16 4.86
CA ILE A 29 -1.80 2.96 4.17
C ILE A 29 -2.23 1.50 4.24
N LEU A 30 -1.28 0.59 4.02
CA LEU A 30 -1.55 -0.84 4.07
C LEU A 30 -2.06 -1.26 5.46
N GLU A 31 -1.42 -0.78 6.50
CA GLU A 31 -1.83 -1.07 7.87
C GLU A 31 -3.22 -0.52 8.17
N ALA A 32 -3.49 0.70 7.72
CA ALA A 32 -4.79 1.32 7.93
C ALA A 32 -5.90 0.54 7.24
N LEU A 33 -5.69 0.15 5.98
CA LEU A 33 -6.67 -0.61 5.22
C LEU A 33 -6.91 -1.99 5.84
N THR A 34 -5.85 -2.66 6.24
CA THR A 34 -5.96 -3.97 6.88
C THR A 34 -6.70 -3.86 8.21
N SER A 35 -6.44 -2.81 8.95
CA SER A 35 -7.08 -2.57 10.24
C SER A 35 -8.59 -2.44 10.13
N ILE A 36 -9.09 -1.86 9.05
CA ILE A 36 -10.53 -1.70 8.84
C ILE A 36 -11.15 -2.84 8.04
N GLY A 37 -10.39 -3.89 7.77
CA GLY A 37 -10.92 -5.12 7.21
C GLY A 37 -10.80 -5.29 5.71
N TYR A 38 -10.09 -4.40 5.02
CA TYR A 38 -9.86 -4.56 3.58
C TYR A 38 -8.73 -5.54 3.32
N GLN A 39 -8.81 -6.20 2.18
CA GLN A 39 -7.74 -7.06 1.70
C GLN A 39 -6.76 -6.22 0.91
N ALA A 40 -5.67 -5.84 1.54
CA ALA A 40 -4.66 -5.00 0.91
C ALA A 40 -3.32 -5.71 0.87
N ILE A 41 -2.64 -5.56 -0.25
CA ILE A 41 -1.29 -6.10 -0.44
C ILE A 41 -0.39 -4.98 -0.95
N SER A 42 0.89 -5.13 -0.70
CA SER A 42 1.87 -4.17 -1.19
C SER A 42 2.56 -4.71 -2.43
N MET A 43 2.92 -3.81 -3.33
CA MET A 43 3.68 -4.15 -4.52
C MET A 43 4.74 -3.08 -4.72
N GLU A 44 5.99 -3.49 -4.82
CA GLU A 44 7.10 -2.57 -5.02
C GLU A 44 7.48 -2.50 -6.49
N TYR A 45 7.93 -1.33 -6.91
CA TYR A 45 8.45 -1.13 -8.25
C TYR A 45 9.72 -0.28 -8.19
N ASP A 46 10.51 -0.37 -9.22
CA ASP A 46 11.73 0.43 -9.35
C ASP A 46 11.49 1.67 -10.18
#